data_5fb7e9427a5c94973580b3124d2f3f5c
#
_entry.id   5fb7e9427a5c94973580b3124d2f3f5c
#
_cell.length_a   1.000
_cell.length_b   1.000
_cell.length_c   1.000
_cell.angle_alpha   90.00
_cell.angle_beta   90.00
_cell.angle_gamma   90.00
#
_symmetry.space_group_name_H-M   'P 1'
#
loop_
_entity.id
_entity.type
_entity.pdbx_description
1 polymer ?
#
loop_
_entity_poly.entity_id
_entity_poly.type
_entity_poly.pdbx_seq_one_letter_code
_entity_poly.pdbx_strand_id
1 'polypeptide(L)'
;MKRIPCDLFGEGESISFNISRLMELESTLKRPTVNILAAGIGLVELTTAFSIGMQHIKRRTPQWYAIEMQRLLDEGTYSYNDFVKPVLEAIIASGLLGKSAYYEAFPEEKPEGEELPKNG
;
A
#
# COMPACT_ATOMS: atom_id res chain seq x y z
N MET A 1 2.82 13.91 1.02
CA MET A 1 2.44 12.49 1.01
C MET A 1 3.54 11.67 0.34
N LYS A 2 4.07 10.70 1.06
CA LYS A 2 5.15 9.86 0.55
C LYS A 2 4.63 8.89 -0.51
N ARG A 3 5.31 8.81 -1.65
CA ARG A 3 5.00 7.86 -2.71
C ARG A 3 5.99 6.69 -2.63
N ILE A 4 5.46 5.48 -2.70
CA ILE A 4 6.26 4.26 -2.69
C ILE A 4 6.42 3.78 -4.13
N PRO A 5 7.65 3.56 -4.60
CA PRO A 5 7.85 3.03 -5.96
C PRO A 5 7.10 1.71 -6.13
N CYS A 6 6.41 1.57 -7.26
CA CYS A 6 5.66 0.37 -7.60
C CYS A 6 5.69 0.18 -9.11
N ASP A 7 6.70 -0.54 -9.58
CA ASP A 7 6.94 -0.77 -11.00
C ASP A 7 6.23 -2.02 -11.53
N LEU A 8 5.41 -2.65 -10.72
CA LEU A 8 4.70 -3.89 -11.09
C LEU A 8 3.83 -3.73 -12.35
N PHE A 9 3.21 -2.56 -12.50
CA PHE A 9 2.24 -2.31 -13.55
C PHE A 9 2.71 -1.28 -14.58
N GLY A 10 3.87 -0.70 -14.38
CA GLY A 10 4.45 0.26 -15.29
C GLY A 10 5.71 0.87 -14.69
N GLU A 11 6.71 1.08 -15.52
CA GLU A 11 7.98 1.65 -15.09
C GLU A 11 7.79 3.06 -14.55
N GLY A 12 8.40 3.35 -13.40
CA GLY A 12 8.35 4.66 -12.77
C GLY A 12 7.06 4.97 -12.04
N GLU A 13 6.14 4.01 -11.93
CA GLU A 13 4.90 4.21 -11.22
C GLU A 13 5.10 4.15 -9.70
N SER A 14 4.13 4.69 -8.97
CA SER A 14 4.18 4.74 -7.51
C SER A 14 2.79 4.57 -6.92
N ILE A 15 2.75 4.13 -5.68
CA ILE A 15 1.52 3.97 -4.90
C ILE A 15 1.63 4.86 -3.66
N SER A 16 0.52 5.48 -3.24
CA SER A 16 0.49 6.31 -2.05
C SER A 16 -0.90 6.38 -1.45
N PHE A 17 -0.93 6.49 -0.13
CA PHE A 17 -2.17 6.70 0.62
C PHE A 17 -2.03 7.91 1.53
N ASN A 18 -3.08 8.71 1.58
CA ASN A 18 -3.31 9.69 2.63
C ASN A 18 -4.64 9.32 3.29
N ILE A 19 -5.07 10.07 4.28
CA ILE A 19 -6.32 9.75 4.99
C ILE A 19 -7.51 9.72 4.03
N SER A 20 -7.56 10.66 3.09
CA SER A 20 -8.65 10.71 2.10
C SER A 20 -8.74 9.43 1.26
N ARG A 21 -7.59 8.94 0.78
CA ARG A 21 -7.55 7.70 -0.01
C ARG A 21 -7.84 6.47 0.85
N LEU A 22 -7.42 6.48 2.12
CA LEU A 22 -7.75 5.39 3.04
C LEU A 22 -9.25 5.37 3.35
N MET A 23 -9.88 6.54 3.46
CA MET A 23 -11.35 6.62 3.60
C MET A 23 -12.06 6.04 2.39
N GLU A 24 -11.56 6.33 1.20
CA GLU A 24 -12.09 5.76 -0.04
C GLU A 24 -11.96 4.23 -0.05
N LEU A 25 -10.80 3.73 0.38
CA LEU A 25 -10.55 2.29 0.50
C LEU A 25 -11.53 1.65 1.47
N GLU A 26 -11.70 2.22 2.66
CA GLU A 26 -12.61 1.71 3.68
C GLU A 26 -14.07 1.73 3.20
N SER A 27 -14.45 2.80 2.53
CA SER A 27 -15.81 2.94 1.99
C SER A 27 -16.09 1.86 0.93
N THR A 28 -15.11 1.59 0.07
CA THR A 28 -15.25 0.59 -0.99
C THR A 28 -15.30 -0.82 -0.42
N LEU A 29 -14.41 -1.12 0.54
CA LEU A 29 -14.31 -2.46 1.15
C LEU A 29 -15.28 -2.67 2.31
N LYS A 30 -15.89 -1.59 2.79
CA LYS A 30 -16.81 -1.58 3.95
C LYS A 30 -16.17 -2.16 5.21
N ARG A 31 -14.90 -1.84 5.41
CA ARG A 31 -14.10 -2.27 6.56
C ARG A 31 -13.05 -1.22 6.90
N PRO A 32 -12.75 -1.01 8.19
CA PRO A 32 -11.63 -0.15 8.59
C PRO A 32 -10.29 -0.71 8.11
N THR A 33 -9.39 0.18 7.72
CA THR A 33 -8.04 -0.20 7.27
C THR A 33 -7.33 -1.07 8.29
N VAL A 34 -7.42 -0.73 9.58
CA VAL A 34 -6.76 -1.51 10.65
C VAL A 34 -7.28 -2.94 10.71
N ASN A 35 -8.56 -3.17 10.41
CA ASN A 35 -9.11 -4.52 10.38
C ASN A 35 -8.60 -5.31 9.18
N ILE A 36 -8.44 -4.65 8.03
CA ILE A 36 -7.87 -5.27 6.83
C ILE A 36 -6.44 -5.74 7.13
N LEU A 37 -5.64 -4.88 7.76
CA LEU A 37 -4.27 -5.21 8.13
C LEU A 37 -4.20 -6.38 9.12
N ALA A 38 -5.09 -6.38 10.12
CA ALA A 38 -5.13 -7.42 11.14
C ALA A 38 -5.58 -8.79 10.59
N ALA A 39 -6.55 -8.78 9.68
CA ALA A 39 -7.09 -10.00 9.10
C ALA A 39 -6.26 -10.56 7.95
N GLY A 40 -5.38 -9.75 7.39
CA GLY A 40 -4.61 -10.07 6.20
C GLY A 40 -5.22 -9.44 4.95
N ILE A 41 -4.37 -9.17 3.97
CA ILE A 41 -4.76 -8.47 2.76
C ILE A 41 -5.05 -9.51 1.67
N GLY A 42 -6.34 -9.69 1.35
CA GLY A 42 -6.76 -10.62 0.31
C GLY A 42 -6.73 -9.98 -1.09
N LEU A 43 -7.16 -10.75 -2.08
CA LEU A 43 -7.10 -10.30 -3.49
C LEU A 43 -8.04 -9.13 -3.78
N VAL A 44 -9.23 -9.12 -3.17
CA VAL A 44 -10.16 -7.99 -3.34
C VAL A 44 -9.55 -6.73 -2.73
N GLU A 45 -8.97 -6.84 -1.55
CA GLU A 45 -8.30 -5.72 -0.89
C GLU A 45 -7.10 -5.23 -1.70
N LEU A 46 -6.28 -6.13 -2.24
CA LEU A 46 -5.11 -5.76 -3.06
C LEU A 46 -5.51 -5.00 -4.31
N THR A 47 -6.42 -5.53 -5.10
CA THR A 47 -6.82 -4.91 -6.37
C THR A 47 -7.50 -3.56 -6.13
N THR A 48 -8.31 -3.46 -5.08
CA THR A 48 -8.94 -2.20 -4.70
C THR A 48 -7.89 -1.19 -4.21
N ALA A 49 -6.93 -1.65 -3.41
CA ALA A 49 -5.86 -0.80 -2.90
C ALA A 49 -4.99 -0.25 -4.03
N PHE A 50 -4.64 -1.07 -5.02
CA PHE A 50 -3.90 -0.57 -6.19
C PHE A 50 -4.71 0.46 -6.96
N SER A 51 -5.99 0.18 -7.21
CA SER A 51 -6.87 1.10 -7.94
C SER A 51 -6.91 2.47 -7.28
N ILE A 52 -7.05 2.51 -5.96
CA ILE A 52 -7.13 3.76 -5.20
C ILE A 52 -5.74 4.38 -5.01
N GLY A 53 -4.76 3.58 -4.59
CA GLY A 53 -3.43 4.06 -4.24
C GLY A 53 -2.60 4.53 -5.43
N MET A 54 -2.93 4.09 -6.63
CA MET A 54 -2.23 4.46 -7.86
C MET A 54 -3.06 5.39 -8.77
N GLN A 55 -4.16 5.95 -8.27
CA GLN A 55 -5.03 6.79 -9.09
C GLN A 55 -4.36 8.08 -9.60
N HIS A 56 -3.29 8.52 -8.96
CA HIS A 56 -2.52 9.68 -9.44
C HIS A 56 -1.71 9.37 -10.71
N ILE A 57 -1.44 8.10 -10.98
CA ILE A 57 -0.78 7.66 -12.23
C ILE A 57 -1.83 7.61 -13.33
N LYS A 58 -2.87 6.82 -13.13
CA LYS A 58 -3.96 6.64 -14.07
C LYS A 58 -5.12 5.95 -13.35
N ARG A 59 -6.34 6.33 -13.68
CA ARG A 59 -7.51 5.63 -13.15
C ARG A 59 -7.67 4.30 -13.84
N ARG A 60 -7.51 3.23 -13.06
CA ARG A 60 -7.64 1.84 -13.51
C ARG A 60 -8.56 1.10 -12.54
N THR A 61 -9.38 0.22 -13.06
CA THR A 61 -10.31 -0.55 -12.23
C THR A 61 -9.59 -1.65 -11.45
N PRO A 62 -10.18 -2.15 -10.36
CA PRO A 62 -9.62 -3.34 -9.69
C PRO A 62 -9.49 -4.54 -10.65
N GLN A 63 -10.43 -4.68 -11.58
CA GLN A 63 -10.38 -5.76 -12.57
C GLN A 63 -9.16 -5.64 -13.49
N TRP A 64 -8.80 -4.42 -13.88
CA TRP A 64 -7.59 -4.20 -14.65
C TRP A 64 -6.35 -4.72 -13.90
N TYR A 65 -6.26 -4.40 -12.60
CA TYR A 65 -5.15 -4.88 -11.77
C TYR A 65 -5.17 -6.40 -11.62
N ALA A 66 -6.35 -7.00 -11.48
CA ALA A 66 -6.47 -8.46 -11.39
C ALA A 66 -5.90 -9.16 -12.62
N ILE A 67 -6.18 -8.63 -13.81
CA ILE A 67 -5.66 -9.16 -15.06
C ILE A 67 -4.14 -9.03 -15.12
N GLU A 68 -3.61 -7.85 -14.75
CA GLU A 68 -2.17 -7.63 -14.76
C GLU A 68 -1.44 -8.47 -13.72
N MET A 69 -2.03 -8.66 -12.54
CA MET A 69 -1.47 -9.53 -11.51
C MET A 69 -1.38 -10.97 -12.00
N GLN A 70 -2.43 -11.46 -12.70
CA GLN A 70 -2.39 -12.80 -13.26
C GLN A 70 -1.27 -12.94 -14.30
N ARG A 71 -1.10 -11.92 -15.14
CA ARG A 71 -0.03 -11.92 -16.15
C ARG A 71 1.35 -12.03 -15.46
N LEU A 72 1.55 -11.27 -14.37
CA LEU A 72 2.80 -11.30 -13.62
C LEU A 72 3.04 -12.63 -12.92
N LEU A 73 1.98 -13.24 -12.39
CA LEU A 73 2.08 -14.59 -11.80
C LEU A 73 2.44 -15.64 -12.85
N ASP A 74 1.88 -15.49 -14.05
CA ASP A 74 2.16 -16.43 -15.15
C ASP A 74 3.62 -16.36 -15.62
N GLU A 75 4.29 -15.22 -15.43
CA GLU A 75 5.72 -15.09 -15.70
C GLU A 75 6.58 -15.93 -14.75
N GLY A 76 6.05 -16.30 -13.60
CA GLY A 76 6.72 -17.18 -12.63
C GLY A 76 7.74 -16.52 -11.72
N THR A 77 7.95 -15.19 -11.85
CA THR A 77 8.92 -14.47 -11.02
C THR A 77 8.26 -13.69 -9.88
N TYR A 78 6.94 -13.59 -9.88
CA TYR A 78 6.18 -12.82 -8.88
C TYR A 78 5.29 -13.73 -8.06
N SER A 79 5.05 -13.31 -6.82
CA SER A 79 4.19 -14.03 -5.89
C SER A 79 3.30 -13.02 -5.14
N TYR A 80 2.36 -13.56 -4.36
CA TYR A 80 1.46 -12.77 -3.54
C TYR A 80 2.19 -11.70 -2.71
N ASN A 81 3.34 -12.05 -2.10
CA ASN A 81 4.08 -11.11 -1.27
C ASN A 81 4.61 -9.91 -2.04
N ASP A 82 4.91 -10.07 -3.33
CA ASP A 82 5.36 -8.96 -4.17
C ASP A 82 4.26 -7.93 -4.38
N PHE A 83 3.02 -8.36 -4.34
CA PHE A 83 1.87 -7.45 -4.46
C PHE A 83 1.52 -6.79 -3.12
N VAL A 84 1.62 -7.53 -2.02
CA VAL A 84 1.31 -7.02 -0.68
C VAL A 84 2.29 -5.95 -0.25
N LYS A 85 3.57 -6.15 -0.53
CA LYS A 85 4.65 -5.28 -0.03
C LYS A 85 4.43 -3.79 -0.32
N PRO A 86 4.23 -3.36 -1.58
CA PRO A 86 4.05 -1.94 -1.84
C PRO A 86 2.78 -1.37 -1.24
N VAL A 87 1.71 -2.14 -1.15
CA VAL A 87 0.46 -1.71 -0.52
C VAL A 87 0.68 -1.46 0.98
N LEU A 88 1.31 -2.42 1.66
CA LEU A 88 1.59 -2.29 3.08
C LEU A 88 2.51 -1.11 3.36
N GLU A 89 3.58 -0.96 2.59
CA GLU A 89 4.52 0.15 2.74
C GLU A 89 3.81 1.51 2.53
N ALA A 90 2.90 1.59 1.55
CA ALA A 90 2.18 2.83 1.29
C ALA A 90 1.21 3.18 2.43
N ILE A 91 0.57 2.19 3.04
CA ILE A 91 -0.29 2.41 4.20
C ILE A 91 0.54 2.89 5.39
N ILE A 92 1.69 2.26 5.64
CA ILE A 92 2.60 2.69 6.70
C ILE A 92 3.10 4.11 6.44
N ALA A 93 3.45 4.42 5.19
CA ALA A 93 3.93 5.74 4.78
C ALA A 93 2.88 6.85 4.95
N SER A 94 1.60 6.50 5.02
CA SER A 94 0.53 7.47 5.28
C SER A 94 0.61 8.07 6.68
N GLY A 95 1.29 7.39 7.60
CA GLY A 95 1.37 7.80 9.00
C GLY A 95 0.24 7.27 9.88
N LEU A 96 -0.71 6.52 9.30
CA LEU A 96 -1.88 6.00 10.03
C LEU A 96 -1.48 5.21 11.28
N LEU A 97 -0.41 4.44 11.20
CA LEU A 97 0.03 3.55 12.27
C LEU A 97 1.01 4.20 13.25
N GLY A 98 1.30 5.50 13.08
CA GLY A 98 2.15 6.26 14.00
C GLY A 98 3.62 6.29 13.60
N LYS A 99 4.39 7.13 14.29
CA LYS A 99 5.80 7.35 14.01
C LYS A 99 6.66 6.10 14.21
N SER A 100 6.35 5.32 15.23
CA SER A 100 7.11 4.11 15.54
C SER A 100 7.09 3.13 14.37
N ALA A 101 5.90 2.83 13.86
CA ALA A 101 5.75 1.97 12.70
C ALA A 101 6.38 2.58 11.45
N TYR A 102 6.23 3.89 11.27
CA TYR A 102 6.81 4.60 10.12
C TYR A 102 8.33 4.47 10.10
N TYR A 103 9.01 4.77 11.21
CA TYR A 103 10.48 4.72 11.25
C TYR A 103 11.02 3.30 11.30
N GLU A 104 10.23 2.33 11.72
CA GLU A 104 10.60 0.92 11.61
C GLU A 104 10.66 0.49 10.15
N ALA A 105 9.70 0.95 9.33
CA ALA A 105 9.68 0.67 7.90
C ALA A 105 10.67 1.53 7.10
N PHE A 106 10.92 2.76 7.55
CA PHE A 106 11.79 3.73 6.86
C PHE A 106 12.83 4.28 7.85
N PRO A 107 13.77 3.43 8.31
CA PRO A 107 14.73 3.84 9.34
C PRO A 107 15.66 4.98 8.91
N GLU A 108 15.91 5.13 7.61
CA GLU A 108 16.74 6.19 7.06
C GLU A 108 16.11 7.58 7.20
N GLU A 109 14.81 7.66 7.45
CA GLU A 109 14.10 8.93 7.63
C GLU A 109 13.97 9.34 9.08
N LYS A 110 14.40 8.48 10.02
CA LYS A 110 14.34 8.81 11.45
C LYS A 110 15.32 9.93 11.76
N PRO A 111 14.86 11.06 12.37
CA PRO A 111 15.76 12.13 12.76
C PRO A 111 16.81 11.63 13.74
N GLU A 112 18.05 12.08 13.57
CA GLU A 112 19.15 11.71 14.45
C GLU A 112 18.90 12.24 15.85
N GLY A 113 19.08 11.37 16.86
CA GLY A 113 18.89 11.73 18.27
C GLY A 113 17.45 11.77 18.73
N GLU A 114 16.47 11.51 17.85
CA GLU A 114 15.07 11.47 18.24
C GLU A 114 14.70 10.11 18.79
N GLU A 115 14.02 10.10 19.93
CA GLU A 115 13.48 8.87 20.51
C GLU A 115 12.08 8.62 19.96
N LEU A 116 11.81 7.34 19.63
CA LEU A 116 10.47 6.94 19.20
C LEU A 116 9.51 6.92 20.39
N PRO A 117 8.21 7.23 20.17
CA PRO A 117 7.22 7.10 21.23
C PRO A 117 7.15 5.66 21.74
N LYS A 118 7.03 5.48 23.07
CA LYS A 118 7.01 4.14 23.67
C LYS A 118 5.81 3.29 23.26
N ASN A 119 4.71 3.94 22.95
CA ASN A 119 3.47 3.29 22.52
C ASN A 119 3.09 3.74 21.11
N GLY A 120 4.06 3.84 20.26
CA GLY A 120 3.92 4.37 18.91
C GLY A 120 2.91 3.70 18.05
#